data_dc584a7f26c5e609444691e64f8338b2
#
_entry.id   dc584a7f26c5e609444691e64f8338b2
#
_cell.length_a   1.000
_cell.length_b   1.000
_cell.length_c   1.000
_cell.angle_alpha   90.00
_cell.angle_beta   90.00
_cell.angle_gamma   90.00
#
_symmetry.space_group_name_H-M   'P 1'
#
loop_
_entity.id
_entity.type
_entity.pdbx_description
1 polymer ?
#
loop_
_entity_poly.entity_id
_entity_poly.type
_entity_poly.pdbx_seq_one_letter_code
_entity_poly.pdbx_strand_id
1 'polypeptide(L)'
;MAAEPTDSLERMSRDELVGLVRELIGEVARLRADNERLSAGLSKLQVEHQAVKDELARLKGLPPRPPVKPSGMEKATQAKGTDGEAGKKDGRSTRRRGSLLDRLTISNTVVIKAAAPTGSRHKGYEDIVVQDLNLQATVTRYRRERWETPAGENIVAELAPGIIGGYGPQVHRLVLTLHASGQVTCERITALLNDMGVIISKRQVVRLLTAKLETFRAEDEAVLKAGLSGAYVTVDDTGARHAGRNCYTTQIGSPRFTTFRTGPSKSRLCFLARLLGNTSLWVINNAALAYMKGRHLPQELINSFAAHQNRIFDNPVDWARHVEALTARETAVTPDPVLIANEAGVWGAIKHLGLLQRTVIVSDDAGQFRVGQHALCWVHAERLVHKLIPANDKQRNAVNIARRMIWWFYGRLKDYKLFPSPGKAKTLRAQFSRIFKRGRSGYSTLDGLLRRIHRHKDELLLVLERPDIPLNTNGSENDIRAFVTKRKISGGTVSENGREARDVMLGLSKTCRRLKVSFYDFLGDRLGIPGPKIPSLAGLVAAPE
;
A
#
# COMPACT_ATOMS: atom_id res chain seq x y z
N MET A 1 11.92 -44.80 20.47
CA MET A 1 12.58 -44.59 19.18
C MET A 1 11.57 -44.96 18.11
N ALA A 2 10.85 -43.99 17.61
CA ALA A 2 9.99 -44.16 16.43
C ALA A 2 10.89 -43.93 15.19
N ALA A 3 10.99 -44.93 14.32
CA ALA A 3 11.75 -44.85 13.11
C ALA A 3 11.19 -43.73 12.23
N GLU A 4 12.08 -42.93 11.62
CA GLU A 4 11.72 -41.87 10.69
C GLU A 4 10.96 -42.45 9.48
N PRO A 5 9.90 -41.78 8.99
CA PRO A 5 9.06 -42.30 7.91
C PRO A 5 9.80 -42.53 6.56
N THR A 6 10.99 -41.97 6.38
CA THR A 6 11.84 -42.17 5.19
C THR A 6 12.50 -43.55 5.12
N ASP A 7 12.84 -44.14 6.27
CA ASP A 7 13.55 -45.44 6.32
C ASP A 7 12.65 -46.64 5.94
N SER A 8 11.31 -46.46 6.02
CA SER A 8 10.34 -47.48 5.62
C SER A 8 10.10 -47.53 4.12
N LEU A 9 10.21 -46.39 3.42
CA LEU A 9 10.00 -46.29 1.96
C LEU A 9 11.14 -46.93 1.17
N GLU A 10 12.38 -46.86 1.67
CA GLU A 10 13.56 -47.45 1.01
C GLU A 10 13.59 -49.00 1.08
N ARG A 11 12.79 -49.61 1.96
CA ARG A 11 12.67 -51.07 2.11
C ARG A 11 11.49 -51.69 1.36
N MET A 12 10.65 -50.86 0.73
CA MET A 12 9.48 -51.33 -0.02
C MET A 12 9.87 -51.86 -1.38
N SER A 13 9.24 -52.94 -1.78
CA SER A 13 9.33 -53.46 -3.13
C SER A 13 8.70 -52.50 -4.17
N ARG A 14 9.07 -52.62 -5.42
CA ARG A 14 8.52 -51.82 -6.51
C ARG A 14 6.99 -51.91 -6.60
N ASP A 15 6.42 -53.09 -6.34
CA ASP A 15 4.97 -53.31 -6.42
C ASP A 15 4.26 -52.66 -5.20
N GLU A 16 4.85 -52.68 -4.03
CA GLU A 16 4.33 -51.98 -2.84
C GLU A 16 4.37 -50.47 -3.02
N LEU A 17 5.45 -49.92 -3.58
CA LEU A 17 5.54 -48.50 -3.91
C LEU A 17 4.51 -48.07 -4.95
N VAL A 18 4.27 -48.87 -5.99
CA VAL A 18 3.22 -48.63 -6.99
C VAL A 18 1.83 -48.68 -6.35
N GLY A 19 1.62 -49.62 -5.41
CA GLY A 19 0.39 -49.71 -4.61
C GLY A 19 0.16 -48.42 -3.80
N LEU A 20 1.16 -48.00 -3.04
CA LEU A 20 1.11 -46.77 -2.22
C LEU A 20 0.86 -45.51 -3.06
N VAL A 21 1.54 -45.40 -4.21
CA VAL A 21 1.32 -44.26 -5.14
C VAL A 21 -0.12 -44.25 -5.67
N ARG A 22 -0.70 -45.41 -6.02
CA ARG A 22 -2.10 -45.48 -6.45
C ARG A 22 -3.08 -45.10 -5.34
N GLU A 23 -2.82 -45.51 -4.11
CA GLU A 23 -3.62 -45.14 -2.93
C GLU A 23 -3.55 -43.63 -2.68
N LEU A 24 -2.34 -43.05 -2.68
CA LEU A 24 -2.14 -41.61 -2.55
C LEU A 24 -2.79 -40.78 -3.66
N ILE A 25 -2.73 -41.27 -4.90
CA ILE A 25 -3.43 -40.63 -6.03
C ILE A 25 -4.95 -40.67 -5.80
N GLY A 26 -5.50 -41.79 -5.32
CA GLY A 26 -6.91 -41.93 -4.94
C GLY A 26 -7.31 -40.99 -3.80
N GLU A 27 -6.48 -40.86 -2.79
CA GLU A 27 -6.71 -39.96 -1.66
C GLU A 27 -6.63 -38.49 -2.08
N VAL A 28 -5.66 -38.11 -2.89
CA VAL A 28 -5.54 -36.75 -3.45
C VAL A 28 -6.76 -36.41 -4.34
N ALA A 29 -7.25 -37.35 -5.12
CA ALA A 29 -8.46 -37.16 -5.93
C ALA A 29 -9.70 -36.96 -5.05
N ARG A 30 -9.83 -37.74 -3.97
CA ARG A 30 -10.91 -37.62 -2.99
C ARG A 30 -10.85 -36.27 -2.25
N LEU A 31 -9.68 -35.88 -1.75
CA LEU A 31 -9.47 -34.59 -1.09
C LEU A 31 -9.73 -33.39 -2.01
N ARG A 32 -9.42 -33.51 -3.30
CA ARG A 32 -9.76 -32.48 -4.29
C ARG A 32 -11.26 -32.34 -4.48
N ALA A 33 -11.99 -33.46 -4.62
CA ALA A 33 -13.44 -33.45 -4.75
C ALA A 33 -14.12 -32.88 -3.49
N ASP A 34 -13.63 -33.20 -2.29
CA ASP A 34 -14.14 -32.65 -1.03
C ASP A 34 -13.84 -31.16 -0.90
N ASN A 35 -12.68 -30.71 -1.34
CA ASN A 35 -12.31 -29.28 -1.34
C ASN A 35 -13.18 -28.47 -2.33
N GLU A 36 -13.51 -29.04 -3.50
CA GLU A 36 -14.44 -28.43 -4.45
C GLU A 36 -15.86 -28.36 -3.86
N ARG A 37 -16.31 -29.43 -3.22
CA ARG A 37 -17.62 -29.49 -2.55
C ARG A 37 -17.73 -28.49 -1.41
N LEU A 38 -16.70 -28.40 -0.55
CA LEU A 38 -16.61 -27.42 0.53
C LEU A 38 -16.55 -25.98 0.01
N SER A 39 -15.80 -25.72 -1.07
CA SER A 39 -15.71 -24.42 -1.70
C SER A 39 -17.05 -23.98 -2.31
N ALA A 40 -17.75 -24.89 -2.96
CA ALA A 40 -19.10 -24.64 -3.48
C ALA A 40 -20.10 -24.38 -2.34
N GLY A 41 -20.04 -25.16 -1.26
CA GLY A 41 -20.87 -24.98 -0.06
C GLY A 41 -20.60 -23.62 0.63
N LEU A 42 -19.33 -23.22 0.74
CA LEU A 42 -18.94 -21.93 1.29
C LEU A 42 -19.47 -20.76 0.44
N SER A 43 -19.38 -20.91 -0.89
CA SER A 43 -19.88 -19.89 -1.82
C SER A 43 -21.40 -19.75 -1.72
N LYS A 44 -22.12 -20.86 -1.60
CA LYS A 44 -23.59 -20.87 -1.40
C LYS A 44 -23.97 -20.20 -0.08
N LEU A 45 -23.31 -20.56 1.02
CA LEU A 45 -23.52 -19.95 2.34
C LEU A 45 -23.20 -18.45 2.34
N GLN A 46 -22.19 -18.00 1.61
CA GLN A 46 -21.87 -16.56 1.46
C GLN A 46 -22.99 -15.80 0.74
N VAL A 47 -23.59 -16.38 -0.31
CA VAL A 47 -24.73 -15.79 -1.03
C VAL A 47 -25.95 -15.72 -0.14
N GLU A 48 -26.31 -16.81 0.55
CA GLU A 48 -27.43 -16.87 1.48
C GLU A 48 -27.25 -15.88 2.65
N HIS A 49 -26.08 -15.81 3.24
CA HIS A 49 -25.76 -14.86 4.29
C HIS A 49 -25.85 -13.40 3.80
N GLN A 50 -25.43 -13.14 2.55
CA GLN A 50 -25.60 -11.80 1.99
C GLN A 50 -27.07 -11.47 1.73
N ALA A 51 -27.87 -12.41 1.24
CA ALA A 51 -29.31 -12.23 1.04
C ALA A 51 -30.04 -11.95 2.36
N VAL A 52 -29.71 -12.69 3.42
CA VAL A 52 -30.26 -12.44 4.77
C VAL A 52 -29.85 -11.05 5.29
N LYS A 53 -28.63 -10.62 5.04
CA LYS A 53 -28.19 -9.26 5.40
C LYS A 53 -28.93 -8.17 4.65
N ASP A 54 -29.16 -8.38 3.37
CA ASP A 54 -29.84 -7.41 2.51
C ASP A 54 -31.33 -7.33 2.89
N GLU A 55 -31.97 -8.46 3.19
CA GLU A 55 -33.33 -8.50 3.71
C GLU A 55 -33.44 -7.87 5.11
N LEU A 56 -32.50 -8.14 6.00
CA LEU A 56 -32.44 -7.50 7.31
C LEU A 56 -32.25 -5.97 7.20
N ALA A 57 -31.46 -5.52 6.22
CA ALA A 57 -31.28 -4.11 5.92
C ALA A 57 -32.60 -3.49 5.39
N ARG A 58 -33.34 -4.19 4.53
CA ARG A 58 -34.64 -3.79 3.99
C ARG A 58 -35.68 -3.68 5.11
N LEU A 59 -35.79 -4.70 5.95
CA LEU A 59 -36.74 -4.71 7.09
C LEU A 59 -36.42 -3.64 8.14
N LYS A 60 -35.17 -3.21 8.25
CA LYS A 60 -34.74 -2.13 9.15
C LYS A 60 -34.79 -0.73 8.51
N GLY A 61 -35.27 -0.60 7.30
CA GLY A 61 -35.31 0.67 6.57
C GLY A 61 -33.95 1.31 6.35
N LEU A 62 -32.88 0.48 6.32
CA LEU A 62 -31.53 0.96 6.03
C LEU A 62 -31.38 1.15 4.52
N PRO A 63 -30.76 2.23 4.06
CA PRO A 63 -30.50 2.43 2.63
C PRO A 63 -29.60 1.32 2.10
N PRO A 64 -29.74 0.91 0.82
CA PRO A 64 -28.84 -0.02 0.18
C PRO A 64 -27.41 0.52 0.28
N ARG A 65 -26.40 -0.38 0.40
CA ARG A 65 -24.99 -0.02 0.62
C ARG A 65 -24.61 1.21 -0.21
N PRO A 66 -24.30 2.36 0.41
CA PRO A 66 -23.87 3.51 -0.35
C PRO A 66 -22.50 3.20 -0.99
N PRO A 67 -22.21 3.75 -2.18
CA PRO A 67 -20.84 3.74 -2.69
C PRO A 67 -19.93 4.33 -1.63
N VAL A 68 -18.72 3.76 -1.44
CA VAL A 68 -17.77 4.16 -0.41
C VAL A 68 -17.43 5.64 -0.58
N LYS A 69 -18.12 6.49 0.18
CA LYS A 69 -17.84 7.93 0.23
C LYS A 69 -16.68 8.18 1.20
N PRO A 70 -15.87 9.24 1.00
CA PRO A 70 -14.91 9.68 2.00
C PRO A 70 -15.57 9.82 3.36
N SER A 71 -14.82 9.55 4.44
CA SER A 71 -15.33 9.66 5.81
C SER A 71 -16.08 10.97 6.02
N GLY A 72 -17.37 10.87 6.37
CA GLY A 72 -18.18 12.04 6.70
C GLY A 72 -17.66 12.82 7.91
N MET A 73 -16.76 12.21 8.70
CA MET A 73 -16.14 12.78 9.87
C MET A 73 -15.25 13.99 9.51
N GLU A 74 -14.43 13.90 8.47
CA GLU A 74 -13.61 15.02 8.01
C GLU A 74 -14.48 16.20 7.51
N LYS A 75 -15.54 15.93 6.77
CA LYS A 75 -16.47 16.97 6.26
C LYS A 75 -17.28 17.61 7.38
N ALA A 76 -17.74 16.80 8.35
CA ALA A 76 -18.56 17.30 9.46
C ALA A 76 -17.77 18.12 10.50
N THR A 77 -16.46 17.94 10.57
CA THR A 77 -15.57 18.62 11.52
C THR A 77 -14.72 19.73 10.87
N GLN A 78 -14.87 20.00 9.58
CA GLN A 78 -14.31 21.21 8.99
C GLN A 78 -14.93 22.44 9.66
N ALA A 79 -14.08 23.36 10.16
CA ALA A 79 -14.55 24.64 10.65
C ALA A 79 -15.34 25.33 9.52
N LYS A 80 -16.60 25.70 9.80
CA LYS A 80 -17.31 26.62 8.93
C LYS A 80 -16.54 27.94 8.99
N GLY A 81 -15.94 28.33 7.86
CA GLY A 81 -15.40 29.67 7.72
C GLY A 81 -16.52 30.65 8.10
N THR A 82 -16.18 31.57 8.98
CA THR A 82 -17.01 32.72 9.31
C THR A 82 -17.01 33.64 8.09
N ASP A 83 -17.80 33.31 7.07
CA ASP A 83 -18.23 34.27 6.07
C ASP A 83 -19.73 34.40 6.22
N GLY A 84 -20.12 35.49 6.89
CA GLY A 84 -21.46 36.00 6.90
C GLY A 84 -21.84 36.45 5.50
N GLU A 85 -23.09 36.23 5.25
CA GLU A 85 -24.04 36.79 4.30
C GLU A 85 -24.66 35.76 3.38
N ALA A 86 -25.91 35.53 3.66
CA ALA A 86 -26.84 34.89 2.76
C ALA A 86 -27.03 35.76 1.50
N GLY A 87 -26.19 35.48 0.49
CA GLY A 87 -26.26 36.05 -0.84
C GLY A 87 -26.71 34.98 -1.84
N LYS A 88 -27.81 35.24 -2.49
CA LYS A 88 -28.46 34.61 -3.63
C LYS A 88 -27.62 33.61 -4.41
N LYS A 89 -28.21 32.44 -4.66
CA LYS A 89 -27.82 31.52 -5.74
C LYS A 89 -27.96 32.24 -7.08
N ASP A 90 -26.90 32.81 -7.57
CA ASP A 90 -26.78 33.23 -8.96
C ASP A 90 -25.53 32.65 -9.56
N GLY A 91 -25.73 32.04 -10.71
CA GLY A 91 -24.75 31.88 -11.76
C GLY A 91 -23.61 30.90 -11.46
N ARG A 92 -23.52 29.82 -12.24
CA ARG A 92 -22.30 29.05 -12.48
C ARG A 92 -21.11 30.00 -12.51
N SER A 93 -20.29 29.99 -11.44
CA SER A 93 -18.98 30.64 -11.47
C SER A 93 -18.20 30.04 -12.63
N THR A 94 -18.11 30.76 -13.70
CA THR A 94 -17.10 30.59 -14.73
C THR A 94 -15.75 30.85 -14.06
N ARG A 95 -15.14 29.79 -13.45
CA ARG A 95 -13.74 29.84 -13.06
C ARG A 95 -12.98 30.35 -14.28
N ARG A 96 -12.34 31.50 -14.14
CA ARG A 96 -11.53 32.14 -15.17
C ARG A 96 -10.61 31.09 -15.83
N ARG A 97 -10.93 30.69 -17.06
CA ARG A 97 -10.09 29.84 -17.91
C ARG A 97 -8.69 30.46 -18.13
N GLY A 98 -8.53 31.78 -17.93
CA GLY A 98 -7.28 32.50 -18.10
C GLY A 98 -6.07 31.92 -17.37
N SER A 99 -6.22 31.43 -16.12
CA SER A 99 -5.07 30.96 -15.33
C SER A 99 -4.49 29.59 -15.79
N LEU A 100 -5.19 28.85 -16.65
CA LEU A 100 -4.66 27.60 -17.23
C LEU A 100 -3.92 27.87 -18.55
N LEU A 101 -4.39 28.82 -19.35
CA LEU A 101 -3.77 29.21 -20.62
C LEU A 101 -2.43 29.90 -20.39
N ASP A 102 -2.29 30.67 -19.29
CA ASP A 102 -1.04 31.34 -18.90
C ASP A 102 0.13 30.39 -18.61
N ARG A 103 -0.16 29.09 -18.45
CA ARG A 103 0.85 28.03 -18.22
C ARG A 103 1.29 27.33 -19.48
N LEU A 104 0.70 27.66 -20.63
CA LEU A 104 0.99 26.99 -21.88
C LEU A 104 2.09 27.73 -22.65
N THR A 105 3.05 26.95 -23.12
CA THR A 105 4.03 27.48 -24.09
C THR A 105 3.48 27.26 -25.49
N ILE A 106 3.21 28.34 -26.18
CA ILE A 106 2.73 28.28 -27.56
C ILE A 106 3.88 27.88 -28.48
N SER A 107 3.74 26.71 -29.12
CA SER A 107 4.75 26.15 -30.02
C SER A 107 4.60 26.62 -31.46
N ASN A 108 3.38 27.00 -31.87
CA ASN A 108 3.09 27.47 -33.22
C ASN A 108 1.93 28.46 -33.20
N THR A 109 1.99 29.49 -34.09
CA THR A 109 0.91 30.45 -34.27
C THR A 109 0.47 30.40 -35.74
N VAL A 110 -0.80 30.10 -35.95
CA VAL A 110 -1.40 30.04 -37.27
C VAL A 110 -2.41 31.19 -37.43
N VAL A 111 -2.21 32.04 -38.41
CA VAL A 111 -3.17 33.10 -38.70
C VAL A 111 -4.21 32.56 -39.70
N ILE A 112 -5.47 32.53 -39.28
CA ILE A 112 -6.60 32.15 -40.14
C ILE A 112 -7.18 33.44 -40.75
N LYS A 113 -7.10 33.57 -42.05
CA LYS A 113 -7.65 34.74 -42.77
C LYS A 113 -9.16 34.60 -42.94
N ALA A 114 -9.90 35.64 -42.58
CA ALA A 114 -11.32 35.73 -42.88
C ALA A 114 -11.55 36.25 -44.30
N ALA A 115 -12.55 35.72 -44.97
CA ALA A 115 -13.04 36.28 -46.25
C ALA A 115 -13.87 37.55 -45.94
N ALA A 116 -13.24 38.70 -45.96
CA ALA A 116 -13.90 39.96 -45.69
C ALA A 116 -14.28 40.66 -47.01
N PRO A 117 -15.50 41.26 -47.13
CA PRO A 117 -15.89 42.06 -48.31
C PRO A 117 -14.97 43.24 -48.53
N THR A 118 -14.89 43.70 -49.79
CA THR A 118 -14.06 44.88 -50.18
C THR A 118 -14.49 46.10 -49.36
N GLY A 119 -13.52 46.80 -48.75
CA GLY A 119 -13.75 47.99 -47.93
C GLY A 119 -13.88 47.65 -46.40
N SER A 120 -13.78 46.40 -46.02
CA SER A 120 -13.79 46.00 -44.58
C SER A 120 -12.51 46.49 -43.89
N ARG A 121 -12.65 47.00 -42.64
CA ARG A 121 -11.53 47.43 -41.79
C ARG A 121 -11.08 46.28 -40.86
N HIS A 122 -9.81 45.92 -40.90
CA HIS A 122 -9.21 44.95 -39.98
C HIS A 122 -9.22 45.50 -38.53
N LYS A 123 -9.76 44.75 -37.57
CA LYS A 123 -9.88 45.12 -36.14
C LYS A 123 -8.99 44.32 -35.21
N GLY A 124 -8.05 43.54 -35.73
CA GLY A 124 -7.15 42.69 -34.95
C GLY A 124 -7.54 41.22 -35.04
N TYR A 125 -7.11 40.46 -34.07
CA TYR A 125 -7.26 39.00 -33.99
C TYR A 125 -8.01 38.62 -32.72
N GLU A 126 -8.78 37.53 -32.78
CA GLU A 126 -9.33 36.84 -31.64
C GLU A 126 -8.53 35.54 -31.47
N ASP A 127 -7.78 35.43 -30.36
CA ASP A 127 -6.89 34.31 -30.13
C ASP A 127 -7.60 33.13 -29.47
N ILE A 128 -7.47 31.96 -30.07
CA ILE A 128 -7.94 30.68 -29.52
C ILE A 128 -6.74 29.76 -29.40
N VAL A 129 -6.44 29.32 -28.19
CA VAL A 129 -5.35 28.36 -27.92
C VAL A 129 -5.90 26.94 -27.93
N VAL A 130 -5.39 26.09 -28.81
CA VAL A 130 -5.75 24.66 -28.94
C VAL A 130 -4.55 23.82 -28.57
N GLN A 131 -4.77 22.83 -27.69
CA GLN A 131 -3.76 21.81 -27.36
C GLN A 131 -4.10 20.53 -28.12
N ASP A 132 -3.12 19.97 -28.80
CA ASP A 132 -3.26 18.70 -29.51
C ASP A 132 -2.11 17.76 -29.17
N LEU A 133 -2.26 16.46 -29.45
CA LEU A 133 -1.28 15.42 -29.20
C LEU A 133 -1.10 14.56 -30.44
N ASN A 134 0.12 14.57 -31.01
CA ASN A 134 0.50 13.69 -32.10
C ASN A 134 1.36 12.53 -31.56
N LEU A 135 0.86 11.29 -31.69
CA LEU A 135 1.57 10.06 -31.36
C LEU A 135 1.86 9.28 -32.64
N GLN A 136 3.11 9.24 -33.07
CA GLN A 136 3.54 8.55 -34.27
C GLN A 136 4.57 7.48 -33.96
N ALA A 137 4.36 6.27 -34.48
CA ALA A 137 5.37 5.21 -34.43
C ALA A 137 6.52 5.53 -35.38
N THR A 138 7.74 5.41 -34.90
CA THR A 138 8.96 5.58 -35.71
C THR A 138 9.76 4.28 -35.74
N VAL A 139 10.29 3.91 -36.90
CA VAL A 139 11.12 2.70 -37.06
C VAL A 139 12.49 3.11 -37.53
N THR A 140 13.51 2.82 -36.75
CA THR A 140 14.92 3.11 -37.03
C THR A 140 15.70 1.85 -37.32
N ARG A 141 16.40 1.78 -38.43
CA ARG A 141 17.33 0.70 -38.74
C ARG A 141 18.73 1.06 -38.23
N TYR A 142 19.22 0.40 -37.22
CA TYR A 142 20.59 0.51 -36.75
C TYR A 142 21.48 -0.48 -37.51
N ARG A 143 22.43 0.03 -38.31
CA ARG A 143 23.45 -0.78 -38.99
C ARG A 143 24.71 -0.77 -38.14
N ARG A 144 24.92 -1.86 -37.40
CA ARG A 144 26.06 -2.03 -36.49
C ARG A 144 27.25 -2.57 -37.28
N GLU A 145 28.37 -1.86 -37.22
CA GLU A 145 29.62 -2.37 -37.76
C GLU A 145 30.09 -3.63 -37.02
N ARG A 146 30.58 -4.57 -37.77
CA ARG A 146 31.16 -5.80 -37.26
C ARG A 146 32.56 -5.95 -37.81
N TRP A 147 33.50 -6.10 -36.90
CA TRP A 147 34.93 -6.28 -37.20
C TRP A 147 35.39 -7.61 -36.67
N GLU A 148 36.38 -8.23 -37.36
CA GLU A 148 37.12 -9.37 -36.89
C GLU A 148 38.54 -8.92 -36.56
N THR A 149 39.00 -9.19 -35.35
CA THR A 149 40.37 -8.89 -34.94
C THR A 149 41.36 -9.84 -35.61
N PRO A 150 42.68 -9.51 -35.69
CA PRO A 150 43.70 -10.45 -36.16
C PRO A 150 43.76 -11.75 -35.37
N ALA A 151 43.23 -11.78 -34.15
CA ALA A 151 43.12 -12.98 -33.30
C ALA A 151 41.82 -13.78 -33.54
N GLY A 152 40.97 -13.39 -34.52
CA GLY A 152 39.70 -14.06 -34.84
C GLY A 152 38.54 -13.69 -33.93
N GLU A 153 38.67 -12.68 -33.07
CA GLU A 153 37.58 -12.21 -32.21
C GLU A 153 36.64 -11.26 -32.97
N ASN A 154 35.31 -11.43 -32.76
CA ASN A 154 34.32 -10.58 -33.36
C ASN A 154 33.97 -9.39 -32.45
N ILE A 155 34.16 -8.18 -32.94
CA ILE A 155 33.73 -6.93 -32.32
C ILE A 155 32.52 -6.41 -33.06
N VAL A 156 31.41 -6.10 -32.35
CA VAL A 156 30.19 -5.51 -32.91
C VAL A 156 29.91 -4.22 -32.17
N ALA A 157 29.67 -3.15 -32.90
CA ALA A 157 29.32 -1.85 -32.32
C ALA A 157 28.11 -1.98 -31.38
N GLU A 158 28.14 -1.32 -30.22
CA GLU A 158 27.04 -1.37 -29.25
C GLU A 158 25.85 -0.53 -29.70
N LEU A 159 24.65 -0.96 -29.32
CA LEU A 159 23.42 -0.16 -29.49
C LEU A 159 23.35 0.95 -28.45
N ALA A 160 22.69 2.01 -28.77
CA ALA A 160 22.38 3.06 -27.81
C ALA A 160 21.66 2.48 -26.58
N PRO A 161 21.96 2.95 -25.35
CA PRO A 161 21.36 2.45 -24.12
C PRO A 161 19.83 2.69 -24.14
N GLY A 162 19.09 1.75 -23.53
CA GLY A 162 17.63 1.84 -23.40
C GLY A 162 16.84 1.11 -24.49
N ILE A 163 17.49 0.52 -25.50
CA ILE A 163 16.83 -0.35 -26.50
C ILE A 163 16.67 -1.75 -25.88
N ILE A 164 15.43 -2.22 -25.76
CA ILE A 164 15.11 -3.51 -25.15
C ILE A 164 14.28 -4.36 -26.13
N GLY A 165 14.85 -5.45 -26.60
CA GLY A 165 14.14 -6.40 -27.47
C GLY A 165 13.61 -5.79 -28.78
N GLY A 166 14.31 -4.78 -29.34
CA GLY A 166 13.92 -4.07 -30.54
C GLY A 166 12.98 -2.88 -30.31
N TYR A 167 12.70 -2.52 -29.05
CA TYR A 167 11.87 -1.37 -28.70
C TYR A 167 12.72 -0.27 -28.04
N GLY A 168 12.49 0.96 -28.47
CA GLY A 168 13.16 2.13 -27.93
C GLY A 168 12.61 2.57 -26.56
N PRO A 169 13.35 3.46 -25.87
CA PRO A 169 12.97 3.88 -24.51
C PRO A 169 11.63 4.65 -24.46
N GLN A 170 11.18 5.27 -25.55
CA GLN A 170 9.87 5.94 -25.59
C GLN A 170 8.69 4.96 -25.49
N VAL A 171 8.78 3.82 -26.22
CA VAL A 171 7.77 2.75 -26.11
C VAL A 171 7.79 2.17 -24.69
N HIS A 172 8.98 1.97 -24.12
CA HIS A 172 9.12 1.49 -22.74
C HIS A 172 8.45 2.46 -21.76
N ARG A 173 8.73 3.79 -21.85
CA ARG A 173 8.11 4.83 -21.02
C ARG A 173 6.59 4.83 -21.13
N LEU A 174 6.06 4.73 -22.35
CA LEU A 174 4.62 4.70 -22.58
C LEU A 174 3.95 3.46 -21.96
N VAL A 175 4.56 2.28 -22.14
CA VAL A 175 4.09 1.01 -21.52
C VAL A 175 4.02 1.12 -20.00
N LEU A 176 5.09 1.60 -19.35
CA LEU A 176 5.12 1.80 -17.89
C LEU A 176 4.07 2.81 -17.43
N THR A 177 3.91 3.93 -18.14
CA THR A 177 2.93 4.96 -17.81
C THR A 177 1.51 4.44 -17.92
N LEU A 178 1.15 3.79 -19.02
CA LEU A 178 -0.18 3.21 -19.22
C LEU A 178 -0.50 2.14 -18.18
N HIS A 179 0.48 1.28 -17.87
CA HIS A 179 0.28 0.21 -16.90
C HIS A 179 0.17 0.71 -15.47
N ALA A 180 1.07 1.61 -15.01
CA ALA A 180 1.12 2.06 -13.62
C ALA A 180 0.11 3.18 -13.31
N SER A 181 0.13 4.27 -14.08
CA SER A 181 -0.75 5.42 -13.86
C SER A 181 -2.12 5.25 -14.49
N GLY A 182 -2.19 4.71 -15.72
CA GLY A 182 -3.43 4.47 -16.45
C GLY A 182 -4.15 3.18 -16.02
N GLN A 183 -3.47 2.29 -15.28
CA GLN A 183 -3.98 0.97 -14.85
C GLN A 183 -4.45 0.07 -16.00
N VAL A 184 -3.94 0.31 -17.21
CA VAL A 184 -4.27 -0.46 -18.41
C VAL A 184 -3.67 -1.87 -18.32
N THR A 185 -4.39 -2.89 -18.79
CA THR A 185 -3.89 -4.28 -18.81
C THR A 185 -2.89 -4.49 -19.94
N CYS A 186 -2.02 -5.51 -19.81
CA CYS A 186 -1.03 -5.82 -20.85
C CYS A 186 -1.68 -6.06 -22.21
N GLU A 187 -2.85 -6.72 -22.27
CA GLU A 187 -3.60 -6.99 -23.50
C GLU A 187 -4.07 -5.71 -24.17
N ARG A 188 -4.64 -4.77 -23.39
CA ARG A 188 -5.10 -3.48 -23.91
C ARG A 188 -3.94 -2.60 -24.34
N ILE A 189 -2.79 -2.64 -23.62
CA ILE A 189 -1.57 -1.94 -24.03
C ILE A 189 -1.06 -2.50 -25.37
N THR A 190 -1.07 -3.83 -25.53
CA THR A 190 -0.67 -4.49 -26.78
C THR A 190 -1.56 -4.05 -27.93
N ALA A 191 -2.88 -4.08 -27.76
CA ALA A 191 -3.83 -3.66 -28.78
C ALA A 191 -3.60 -2.18 -29.15
N LEU A 192 -3.57 -1.29 -28.16
CA LEU A 192 -3.36 0.14 -28.38
C LEU A 192 -2.06 0.44 -29.15
N LEU A 193 -0.95 -0.20 -28.80
CA LEU A 193 0.34 0.02 -29.46
C LEU A 193 0.31 -0.51 -30.90
N ASN A 194 -0.35 -1.64 -31.17
CA ASN A 194 -0.50 -2.15 -32.52
C ASN A 194 -1.39 -1.23 -33.37
N ASP A 195 -2.48 -0.69 -32.83
CA ASP A 195 -3.34 0.29 -33.52
C ASP A 195 -2.57 1.59 -33.86
N MET A 196 -1.56 1.94 -33.04
CA MET A 196 -0.66 3.09 -33.27
C MET A 196 0.52 2.76 -34.20
N GLY A 197 0.58 1.56 -34.79
CA GLY A 197 1.62 1.12 -35.73
C GLY A 197 2.89 0.57 -35.07
N VAL A 198 2.90 0.30 -33.76
CA VAL A 198 4.00 -0.38 -33.08
C VAL A 198 3.71 -1.88 -33.01
N ILE A 199 4.33 -2.68 -33.84
CA ILE A 199 4.14 -4.15 -33.84
C ILE A 199 4.75 -4.76 -32.58
N ILE A 200 3.92 -5.17 -31.64
CA ILE A 200 4.37 -5.70 -30.35
C ILE A 200 3.46 -6.84 -29.88
N SER A 201 4.06 -7.86 -29.27
CA SER A 201 3.31 -8.95 -28.63
C SER A 201 3.08 -8.67 -27.14
N LYS A 202 2.05 -9.30 -26.54
CA LYS A 202 1.80 -9.28 -25.09
C LYS A 202 3.05 -9.68 -24.27
N ARG A 203 3.80 -10.70 -24.74
CA ARG A 203 5.04 -11.14 -24.09
C ARG A 203 6.09 -10.03 -24.05
N GLN A 204 6.21 -9.24 -25.10
CA GLN A 204 7.15 -8.11 -25.14
C GLN A 204 6.69 -6.96 -24.25
N VAL A 205 5.38 -6.69 -24.18
CA VAL A 205 4.84 -5.71 -23.21
C VAL A 205 5.21 -6.14 -21.78
N VAL A 206 5.01 -7.40 -21.40
CA VAL A 206 5.40 -7.91 -20.06
C VAL A 206 6.91 -7.79 -19.83
N ARG A 207 7.73 -8.08 -20.85
CA ARG A 207 9.19 -7.91 -20.76
C ARG A 207 9.58 -6.45 -20.50
N LEU A 208 8.93 -5.49 -21.17
CA LEU A 208 9.16 -4.06 -20.93
C LEU A 208 8.72 -3.66 -19.51
N LEU A 209 7.63 -4.20 -18.99
CA LEU A 209 7.17 -3.90 -17.62
C LEU A 209 8.13 -4.37 -16.53
N THR A 210 8.90 -5.42 -16.79
CA THR A 210 9.87 -5.97 -15.83
C THR A 210 11.31 -5.58 -16.13
N ALA A 211 11.55 -4.92 -17.26
CA ALA A 211 12.88 -4.43 -17.61
C ALA A 211 13.32 -3.29 -16.67
N LYS A 212 14.59 -3.27 -16.30
CA LYS A 212 15.18 -2.31 -15.34
C LYS A 212 14.48 -2.31 -13.96
N LEU A 213 13.80 -3.40 -13.60
CA LEU A 213 13.08 -3.50 -12.32
C LEU A 213 14.01 -3.23 -11.13
N GLU A 214 15.25 -3.69 -11.17
CA GLU A 214 16.25 -3.45 -10.11
C GLU A 214 16.48 -1.96 -9.84
N THR A 215 16.60 -1.14 -10.90
CA THR A 215 16.78 0.31 -10.77
C THR A 215 15.58 0.97 -10.09
N PHE A 216 14.36 0.61 -10.53
CA PHE A 216 13.14 1.14 -9.92
C PHE A 216 12.91 0.62 -8.51
N ARG A 217 13.29 -0.64 -8.24
CA ARG A 217 13.28 -1.22 -6.89
C ARG A 217 14.20 -0.45 -5.94
N ALA A 218 15.43 -0.17 -6.36
CA ALA A 218 16.39 0.59 -5.57
C ALA A 218 15.86 1.99 -5.23
N GLU A 219 15.21 2.67 -6.19
CA GLU A 219 14.57 3.97 -5.94
C GLU A 219 13.39 3.86 -4.96
N ASP A 220 12.52 2.86 -5.10
CA ASP A 220 11.37 2.63 -4.21
C ASP A 220 11.82 2.24 -2.79
N GLU A 221 12.91 1.48 -2.65
CA GLU A 221 13.55 1.20 -1.35
C GLU A 221 14.14 2.46 -0.70
N ALA A 222 14.79 3.31 -1.48
CA ALA A 222 15.31 4.58 -0.99
C ALA A 222 14.17 5.50 -0.54
N VAL A 223 13.06 5.55 -1.28
CA VAL A 223 11.84 6.28 -0.91
C VAL A 223 11.26 5.76 0.40
N LEU A 224 11.16 4.43 0.57
CA LEU A 224 10.70 3.82 1.82
C LEU A 224 11.58 4.24 2.99
N LYS A 225 12.91 4.08 2.88
CA LYS A 225 13.86 4.43 3.94
C LYS A 225 13.78 5.91 4.32
N ALA A 226 13.71 6.80 3.34
CA ALA A 226 13.52 8.24 3.57
C ALA A 226 12.20 8.52 4.29
N GLY A 227 11.12 7.87 3.89
CA GLY A 227 9.80 8.01 4.50
C GLY A 227 9.73 7.49 5.93
N LEU A 228 10.43 6.40 6.25
CA LEU A 228 10.51 5.83 7.60
C LEU A 228 11.36 6.67 8.58
N SER A 229 12.03 7.69 8.10
CA SER A 229 12.73 8.67 8.91
C SER A 229 11.90 9.93 9.19
N GLY A 230 10.70 10.04 8.61
CA GLY A 230 9.77 11.16 8.81
C GLY A 230 9.05 11.13 10.15
N ALA A 231 8.18 12.11 10.37
CA ALA A 231 7.41 12.25 11.61
C ALA A 231 6.44 11.08 11.86
N TYR A 232 5.78 10.63 10.81
CA TYR A 232 4.84 9.51 10.86
C TYR A 232 4.69 8.82 9.50
N VAL A 233 4.20 7.59 9.56
CA VAL A 233 3.67 6.86 8.40
C VAL A 233 2.27 6.37 8.70
N THR A 234 1.42 6.32 7.68
CA THR A 234 0.12 5.66 7.73
C THR A 234 0.22 4.33 7.00
N VAL A 235 -0.37 3.30 7.57
CA VAL A 235 -0.33 1.94 7.03
C VAL A 235 -1.73 1.35 6.93
N ASP A 236 -1.94 0.54 5.90
CA ASP A 236 -3.16 -0.23 5.70
C ASP A 236 -2.83 -1.46 4.84
N ASP A 237 -3.68 -2.47 4.85
CA ASP A 237 -3.49 -3.64 4.02
C ASP A 237 -4.76 -4.11 3.30
N THR A 238 -4.58 -4.82 2.21
CA THR A 238 -5.67 -5.41 1.44
C THR A 238 -5.30 -6.79 0.92
N GLY A 239 -6.30 -7.62 0.65
CA GLY A 239 -6.09 -8.89 -0.03
C GLY A 239 -5.52 -8.69 -1.44
N ALA A 240 -4.68 -9.61 -1.87
CA ALA A 240 -4.12 -9.71 -3.21
C ALA A 240 -4.18 -11.18 -3.69
N ARG A 241 -3.97 -11.39 -5.00
CA ARG A 241 -3.76 -12.73 -5.55
C ARG A 241 -2.44 -12.78 -6.31
N HIS A 242 -1.65 -13.80 -6.04
CA HIS A 242 -0.39 -14.04 -6.71
C HIS A 242 -0.20 -15.55 -6.93
N ALA A 243 0.15 -15.95 -8.14
CA ALA A 243 0.34 -17.36 -8.54
C ALA A 243 -0.83 -18.28 -8.08
N GLY A 244 -2.08 -17.80 -8.24
CA GLY A 244 -3.27 -18.54 -7.82
C GLY A 244 -3.52 -18.57 -6.29
N ARG A 245 -2.63 -18.02 -5.45
CA ARG A 245 -2.72 -18.05 -3.99
C ARG A 245 -3.22 -16.71 -3.42
N ASN A 246 -3.84 -16.76 -2.25
CA ASN A 246 -4.20 -15.57 -1.50
C ASN A 246 -2.94 -14.94 -0.90
N CYS A 247 -2.76 -13.67 -1.16
CA CYS A 247 -1.68 -12.82 -0.64
C CYS A 247 -2.26 -11.53 -0.07
N TYR A 248 -1.40 -10.72 0.51
CA TYR A 248 -1.79 -9.45 1.14
C TYR A 248 -0.79 -8.36 0.78
N THR A 249 -1.32 -7.24 0.34
CA THR A 249 -0.50 -6.05 0.03
C THR A 249 -0.63 -5.06 1.16
N THR A 250 0.50 -4.69 1.74
CA THR A 250 0.60 -3.59 2.70
C THR A 250 0.99 -2.31 1.97
N GLN A 251 0.25 -1.26 2.23
CA GLN A 251 0.60 0.10 1.86
C GLN A 251 1.27 0.78 3.05
N ILE A 252 2.38 1.46 2.80
CA ILE A 252 3.10 2.29 3.76
C ILE A 252 3.30 3.66 3.11
N GLY A 253 2.91 4.74 3.79
CA GLY A 253 3.06 6.06 3.19
C GLY A 253 2.83 7.22 4.16
N SER A 254 3.04 8.42 3.63
CA SER A 254 2.79 9.72 4.27
C SER A 254 2.22 10.69 3.24
N PRO A 255 1.98 11.95 3.51
CA PRO A 255 1.61 12.93 2.47
C PRO A 255 2.62 13.06 1.33
N ARG A 256 3.87 12.63 1.52
CA ARG A 256 4.97 12.81 0.55
C ARG A 256 5.28 11.55 -0.26
N PHE A 257 4.99 10.36 0.24
CA PHE A 257 5.30 9.10 -0.44
C PHE A 257 4.26 8.02 -0.19
N THR A 258 4.27 6.99 -1.01
CA THR A 258 3.59 5.72 -0.74
C THR A 258 4.32 4.58 -1.42
N THR A 259 4.43 3.46 -0.74
CA THR A 259 4.97 2.21 -1.25
C THR A 259 3.98 1.07 -1.04
N PHE A 260 4.09 0.03 -1.84
CA PHE A 260 3.28 -1.18 -1.74
C PHE A 260 4.19 -2.40 -1.67
N ARG A 261 3.84 -3.35 -0.82
CA ARG A 261 4.56 -4.61 -0.67
C ARG A 261 3.57 -5.76 -0.54
N THR A 262 3.57 -6.66 -1.50
CA THR A 262 2.72 -7.86 -1.49
C THR A 262 3.48 -9.07 -0.93
N GLY A 263 2.90 -9.79 0.00
CA GLY A 263 3.48 -10.99 0.59
C GLY A 263 2.43 -12.00 1.01
N PRO A 264 2.85 -13.18 1.51
CA PRO A 264 1.96 -14.33 1.71
C PRO A 264 1.02 -14.17 2.91
N SER A 265 1.36 -13.33 3.88
CA SER A 265 0.59 -13.25 5.12
C SER A 265 0.44 -11.82 5.66
N LYS A 266 -0.50 -11.66 6.60
CA LYS A 266 -0.70 -10.45 7.42
C LYS A 266 -0.02 -10.55 8.79
N SER A 267 0.94 -11.46 8.96
CA SER A 267 1.63 -11.58 10.24
C SER A 267 2.47 -10.34 10.54
N ARG A 268 2.73 -10.11 11.82
CA ARG A 268 3.60 -9.01 12.26
C ARG A 268 5.02 -9.18 11.72
N LEU A 269 5.54 -10.39 11.66
CA LEU A 269 6.84 -10.67 11.05
C LEU A 269 6.88 -10.23 9.59
N CYS A 270 5.85 -10.53 8.79
CA CYS A 270 5.75 -10.03 7.42
C CYS A 270 5.69 -8.51 7.34
N PHE A 271 5.00 -7.86 8.28
CA PHE A 271 4.97 -6.40 8.33
C PHE A 271 6.33 -5.80 8.67
N LEU A 272 7.01 -6.33 9.67
CA LEU A 272 8.37 -5.91 10.05
C LEU A 272 9.36 -6.11 8.89
N ALA A 273 9.30 -7.24 8.20
CA ALA A 273 10.12 -7.49 7.01
C ALA A 273 9.87 -6.45 5.90
N ARG A 274 8.61 -6.01 5.71
CA ARG A 274 8.27 -4.94 4.75
C ARG A 274 8.81 -3.57 5.15
N LEU A 275 8.89 -3.28 6.44
CA LEU A 275 9.52 -2.05 6.96
C LEU A 275 11.05 -2.09 6.81
N LEU A 276 11.65 -3.26 6.96
CA LEU A 276 13.10 -3.44 6.75
C LEU A 276 13.48 -3.31 5.26
N GLY A 277 12.55 -3.61 4.36
CA GLY A 277 12.78 -3.61 2.91
C GLY A 277 13.43 -4.91 2.43
N ASN A 278 14.23 -4.83 1.37
CA ASN A 278 14.88 -6.00 0.75
C ASN A 278 16.18 -6.43 1.46
N THR A 279 16.38 -6.04 2.71
CA THR A 279 17.57 -6.37 3.49
C THR A 279 17.30 -7.62 4.33
N SER A 280 18.10 -8.66 4.18
CA SER A 280 18.13 -9.81 5.10
C SER A 280 19.06 -9.47 6.25
N LEU A 281 18.50 -9.09 7.39
CA LEU A 281 19.27 -8.68 8.55
C LEU A 281 18.48 -8.95 9.83
N TRP A 282 19.12 -9.55 10.82
CA TRP A 282 18.60 -9.72 12.18
C TRP A 282 19.65 -9.22 13.17
N VAL A 283 19.21 -8.43 14.15
CA VAL A 283 20.10 -7.81 15.12
C VAL A 283 19.54 -7.96 16.52
N ILE A 284 20.36 -8.49 17.43
CA ILE A 284 20.04 -8.60 18.86
C ILE A 284 20.66 -7.40 19.58
N ASN A 285 19.91 -6.32 19.64
CA ASN A 285 20.25 -5.11 20.39
C ASN A 285 19.23 -4.83 21.49
N ASN A 286 19.40 -3.73 22.21
CA ASN A 286 18.48 -3.36 23.29
C ASN A 286 17.02 -3.22 22.81
N ALA A 287 16.80 -2.83 21.56
CA ALA A 287 15.45 -2.73 21.01
C ALA A 287 14.83 -4.12 20.76
N ALA A 288 15.62 -5.10 20.30
CA ALA A 288 15.19 -6.49 20.15
C ALA A 288 14.87 -7.12 21.51
N LEU A 289 15.72 -6.94 22.51
CA LEU A 289 15.50 -7.47 23.87
C LEU A 289 14.28 -6.82 24.53
N ALA A 290 14.10 -5.52 24.38
CA ALA A 290 12.91 -4.82 24.87
C ALA A 290 11.63 -5.30 24.17
N TYR A 291 11.71 -5.61 22.87
CA TYR A 291 10.62 -6.21 22.11
C TYR A 291 10.24 -7.58 22.65
N MET A 292 11.22 -8.47 22.88
CA MET A 292 11.01 -9.80 23.48
C MET A 292 10.31 -9.70 24.86
N LYS A 293 10.81 -8.79 25.71
CA LYS A 293 10.21 -8.51 27.02
C LYS A 293 8.77 -8.02 26.91
N GLY A 294 8.50 -7.08 26.01
CA GLY A 294 7.15 -6.55 25.75
C GLY A 294 6.18 -7.60 25.17
N ARG A 295 6.72 -8.68 24.59
CA ARG A 295 5.97 -9.82 24.09
C ARG A 295 5.88 -10.98 25.10
N HIS A 296 6.33 -10.75 26.35
CA HIS A 296 6.29 -11.72 27.45
C HIS A 296 7.10 -13.00 27.20
N LEU A 297 8.22 -12.90 26.50
CA LEU A 297 9.16 -14.02 26.40
C LEU A 297 9.80 -14.27 27.79
N PRO A 298 10.07 -15.54 28.18
CA PRO A 298 10.74 -15.85 29.44
C PRO A 298 12.06 -15.09 29.62
N GLN A 299 12.31 -14.57 30.82
CA GLN A 299 13.49 -13.74 31.07
C GLN A 299 14.81 -14.50 30.87
N GLU A 300 14.83 -15.80 31.18
CA GLU A 300 16.00 -16.67 30.98
C GLU A 300 16.37 -16.76 29.49
N LEU A 301 15.35 -16.91 28.62
CA LEU A 301 15.57 -16.94 27.18
C LEU A 301 16.03 -15.59 26.65
N ILE A 302 15.48 -14.48 27.15
CA ILE A 302 15.95 -13.13 26.80
C ILE A 302 17.42 -12.96 27.20
N ASN A 303 17.82 -13.44 28.38
CA ASN A 303 19.21 -13.39 28.84
C ASN A 303 20.13 -14.24 27.96
N SER A 304 19.68 -15.41 27.49
CA SER A 304 20.43 -16.26 26.56
C SER A 304 20.69 -15.53 25.23
N PHE A 305 19.68 -14.86 24.67
CA PHE A 305 19.87 -14.01 23.49
C PHE A 305 20.85 -12.85 23.76
N ALA A 306 20.76 -12.22 24.93
CA ALA A 306 21.62 -11.10 25.31
C ALA A 306 23.08 -11.49 25.55
N ALA A 307 23.33 -12.71 26.04
CA ALA A 307 24.66 -13.20 26.35
C ALA A 307 25.44 -13.70 25.11
N HIS A 308 24.77 -13.93 23.98
CA HIS A 308 25.42 -14.47 22.79
C HIS A 308 26.40 -13.46 22.18
N GLN A 309 27.59 -13.97 21.78
CA GLN A 309 28.68 -13.13 21.24
C GLN A 309 28.30 -12.52 19.88
N ASN A 310 27.75 -13.34 18.95
CA ASN A 310 27.28 -12.84 17.67
C ASN A 310 25.87 -12.26 17.81
N ARG A 311 25.71 -10.99 17.50
CA ARG A 311 24.44 -10.24 17.62
C ARG A 311 23.92 -9.69 16.30
N ILE A 312 24.64 -9.92 15.20
CA ILE A 312 24.27 -9.43 13.86
C ILE A 312 24.33 -10.62 12.92
N PHE A 313 23.23 -10.90 12.23
CA PHE A 313 23.10 -12.00 11.28
C PHE A 313 22.55 -11.44 9.96
N ASP A 314 23.27 -11.63 8.89
CA ASP A 314 22.91 -11.28 7.51
C ASP A 314 22.52 -12.51 6.68
N ASN A 315 22.76 -13.70 7.21
CA ASN A 315 22.41 -14.97 6.61
C ASN A 315 21.19 -15.60 7.30
N PRO A 316 20.11 -15.91 6.57
CA PRO A 316 18.89 -16.49 7.15
C PRO A 316 19.10 -17.89 7.74
N VAL A 317 20.05 -18.68 7.21
CA VAL A 317 20.34 -20.03 7.73
C VAL A 317 21.04 -19.95 9.10
N ASP A 318 22.01 -19.05 9.24
CA ASP A 318 22.74 -18.86 10.50
C ASP A 318 21.82 -18.27 11.57
N TRP A 319 20.94 -17.35 11.18
CA TRP A 319 19.90 -16.84 12.08
C TRP A 319 18.92 -17.92 12.52
N ALA A 320 18.41 -18.75 11.60
CA ALA A 320 17.50 -19.84 11.93
C ALA A 320 18.14 -20.83 12.89
N ARG A 321 19.39 -21.26 12.65
CA ARG A 321 20.17 -22.14 13.53
C ARG A 321 20.36 -21.53 14.92
N HIS A 322 20.64 -20.22 14.97
CA HIS A 322 20.80 -19.51 16.25
C HIS A 322 19.50 -19.49 17.06
N VAL A 323 18.37 -19.17 16.44
CA VAL A 323 17.06 -19.19 17.10
C VAL A 323 16.70 -20.60 17.57
N GLU A 324 16.88 -21.62 16.72
CA GLU A 324 16.60 -23.01 17.04
C GLU A 324 17.43 -23.50 18.24
N ALA A 325 18.73 -23.22 18.26
CA ALA A 325 19.61 -23.60 19.35
C ALA A 325 19.18 -23.02 20.70
N LEU A 326 18.68 -21.78 20.72
CA LEU A 326 18.23 -21.11 21.95
C LEU A 326 16.81 -21.51 22.37
N THR A 327 15.93 -21.85 21.43
CA THR A 327 14.52 -22.12 21.69
C THR A 327 14.16 -23.60 21.74
N ALA A 328 15.10 -24.51 21.45
CA ALA A 328 14.87 -25.96 21.35
C ALA A 328 14.22 -26.62 22.61
N ARG A 329 14.37 -26.00 23.79
CA ARG A 329 13.81 -26.49 25.06
C ARG A 329 12.40 -25.95 25.32
N GLU A 330 11.88 -25.00 24.52
CA GLU A 330 10.69 -24.20 24.83
C GLU A 330 9.52 -24.46 23.85
N THR A 331 9.40 -25.68 23.33
CA THR A 331 8.49 -26.02 22.22
C THR A 331 6.99 -25.94 22.52
N ALA A 332 6.59 -25.74 23.77
CA ALA A 332 5.17 -25.74 24.19
C ALA A 332 4.72 -24.43 24.88
N VAL A 333 5.49 -23.35 24.78
CA VAL A 333 5.18 -22.08 25.47
C VAL A 333 4.34 -21.16 24.58
N THR A 334 3.32 -20.56 25.20
CA THR A 334 2.55 -19.48 24.55
C THR A 334 2.90 -18.16 25.24
N PRO A 335 3.36 -17.17 24.51
CA PRO A 335 3.48 -17.03 23.04
C PRO A 335 4.72 -17.76 22.47
N ASP A 336 4.63 -18.18 21.18
CA ASP A 336 5.68 -18.92 20.44
C ASP A 336 7.04 -18.20 20.47
N PRO A 337 8.09 -18.78 21.10
CA PRO A 337 9.39 -18.15 21.25
C PRO A 337 10.11 -17.91 19.93
N VAL A 338 9.99 -18.86 19.00
CA VAL A 338 10.62 -18.76 17.66
C VAL A 338 10.04 -17.58 16.89
N LEU A 339 8.71 -17.44 16.90
CA LEU A 339 8.05 -16.31 16.25
C LEU A 339 8.50 -14.97 16.83
N ILE A 340 8.54 -14.87 18.17
CA ILE A 340 8.92 -13.63 18.85
C ILE A 340 10.40 -13.31 18.61
N ALA A 341 11.30 -14.30 18.63
CA ALA A 341 12.72 -14.10 18.33
C ALA A 341 12.91 -13.57 16.90
N ASN A 342 12.20 -14.13 15.92
CA ASN A 342 12.22 -13.64 14.54
C ASN A 342 11.71 -12.19 14.44
N GLU A 343 10.57 -11.88 15.06
CA GLU A 343 10.03 -10.51 15.10
C GLU A 343 11.03 -9.55 15.75
N ALA A 344 11.65 -9.94 16.85
CA ALA A 344 12.61 -9.15 17.60
C ALA A 344 13.90 -8.90 16.83
N GLY A 345 14.45 -9.92 16.17
CA GLY A 345 15.65 -9.79 15.35
C GLY A 345 15.47 -8.81 14.20
N VAL A 346 14.33 -8.87 13.48
CA VAL A 346 13.98 -7.91 12.42
C VAL A 346 13.74 -6.52 13.00
N TRP A 347 13.06 -6.40 14.16
CA TRP A 347 12.88 -5.12 14.84
C TRP A 347 14.21 -4.50 15.27
N GLY A 348 15.13 -5.31 15.79
CA GLY A 348 16.49 -4.89 16.11
C GLY A 348 17.24 -4.38 14.89
N ALA A 349 17.10 -5.04 13.74
CA ALA A 349 17.69 -4.62 12.47
C ALA A 349 17.13 -3.26 11.99
N ILE A 350 15.79 -3.07 12.06
CA ILE A 350 15.14 -1.80 11.74
C ILE A 350 15.74 -0.66 12.57
N LYS A 351 15.93 -0.87 13.88
CA LYS A 351 16.51 0.12 14.78
C LYS A 351 18.00 0.33 14.56
N HIS A 352 18.73 -0.75 14.24
CA HIS A 352 20.16 -0.70 13.90
C HIS A 352 20.42 0.16 12.65
N LEU A 353 19.56 0.06 11.65
CA LEU A 353 19.61 0.87 10.42
C LEU A 353 19.09 2.31 10.61
N GLY A 354 18.76 2.73 11.81
CA GLY A 354 18.28 4.08 12.09
C GLY A 354 16.84 4.35 11.67
N LEU A 355 16.09 3.33 11.25
CA LEU A 355 14.71 3.48 10.80
C LEU A 355 13.74 3.56 11.98
N LEU A 356 12.62 4.27 11.79
CA LEU A 356 11.53 4.43 12.77
C LEU A 356 11.98 4.94 14.15
N GLN A 357 13.03 5.76 14.23
CA GLN A 357 13.55 6.26 15.52
C GLN A 357 12.49 7.08 16.28
N ARG A 358 11.88 8.05 15.59
CA ARG A 358 10.82 8.94 16.12
C ARG A 358 9.51 8.85 15.32
N THR A 359 9.47 8.03 14.32
CA THR A 359 8.35 7.90 13.40
C THR A 359 7.21 7.16 14.06
N VAL A 360 6.02 7.74 14.04
CA VAL A 360 4.79 7.11 14.54
C VAL A 360 4.13 6.32 13.41
N ILE A 361 3.75 5.08 13.68
CA ILE A 361 2.90 4.29 12.78
C ILE A 361 1.45 4.57 13.13
N VAL A 362 0.66 5.06 12.17
CA VAL A 362 -0.78 5.30 12.32
C VAL A 362 -1.54 4.26 11.50
N SER A 363 -2.37 3.45 12.16
CA SER A 363 -3.11 2.38 11.48
C SER A 363 -4.53 2.21 12.03
N ASP A 364 -5.24 1.22 11.49
CA ASP A 364 -6.39 0.64 12.15
C ASP A 364 -5.96 -0.21 13.37
N ASP A 365 -6.92 -0.87 14.05
CA ASP A 365 -6.67 -1.70 15.24
C ASP A 365 -6.19 -3.13 14.89
N ALA A 366 -5.54 -3.33 13.74
CA ALA A 366 -4.98 -4.62 13.36
C ALA A 366 -3.65 -4.88 14.08
N GLY A 367 -3.57 -6.04 14.75
CA GLY A 367 -2.49 -6.35 15.68
C GLY A 367 -1.08 -6.40 15.08
N GLN A 368 -0.96 -6.65 13.76
CA GLN A 368 0.33 -6.69 13.08
C GLN A 368 1.02 -5.31 13.02
N PHE A 369 0.27 -4.21 13.03
CA PHE A 369 0.82 -2.86 12.91
C PHE A 369 1.31 -2.27 14.24
N ARG A 370 1.02 -2.92 15.37
CA ARG A 370 1.42 -2.46 16.71
C ARG A 370 2.89 -2.75 16.97
N VAL A 371 3.75 -1.93 16.42
CA VAL A 371 5.21 -1.95 16.62
C VAL A 371 5.73 -0.53 16.81
N GLY A 372 6.72 -0.36 17.67
CA GLY A 372 7.28 0.97 17.98
C GLY A 372 6.26 1.95 18.57
N GLN A 373 6.35 3.22 18.18
CA GLN A 373 5.34 4.23 18.51
C GLN A 373 4.14 4.06 17.58
N HIS A 374 3.00 3.71 18.14
CA HIS A 374 1.80 3.38 17.38
C HIS A 374 0.62 4.26 17.79
N ALA A 375 -0.12 4.77 16.81
CA ALA A 375 -1.36 5.50 17.00
C ALA A 375 -2.51 4.89 16.21
N LEU A 376 -3.71 4.94 16.77
CA LEU A 376 -4.91 4.40 16.17
C LEU A 376 -5.71 5.46 15.39
N CYS A 377 -6.23 5.04 14.25
CA CYS A 377 -7.12 5.81 13.42
C CYS A 377 -8.50 5.99 14.07
N TRP A 378 -8.90 7.22 14.36
CA TRP A 378 -10.21 7.54 14.93
C TRP A 378 -11.37 7.17 14.03
N VAL A 379 -11.20 7.27 12.71
CA VAL A 379 -12.23 6.90 11.74
C VAL A 379 -12.52 5.40 11.80
N HIS A 380 -11.49 4.57 11.97
CA HIS A 380 -11.67 3.14 12.15
C HIS A 380 -12.33 2.80 13.49
N ALA A 381 -11.97 3.50 14.56
CA ALA A 381 -12.64 3.34 15.87
C ALA A 381 -14.15 3.69 15.79
N GLU A 382 -14.51 4.78 15.10
CA GLU A 382 -15.93 5.14 14.87
C GLU A 382 -16.67 4.11 13.99
N ARG A 383 -16.02 3.59 12.94
CA ARG A 383 -16.60 2.58 12.06
C ARG A 383 -16.99 1.30 12.79
N LEU A 384 -16.31 0.92 13.86
CA LEU A 384 -16.69 -0.23 14.69
C LEU A 384 -18.06 0.00 15.33
N VAL A 385 -18.31 1.21 15.85
CA VAL A 385 -19.60 1.60 16.44
C VAL A 385 -20.68 1.75 15.35
N HIS A 386 -20.32 2.35 14.19
CA HIS A 386 -21.23 2.49 13.05
C HIS A 386 -21.74 1.15 12.49
N LYS A 387 -20.92 0.11 12.54
CA LYS A 387 -21.27 -1.23 12.02
C LYS A 387 -22.21 -2.01 12.94
N LEU A 388 -22.51 -1.51 14.14
CA LEU A 388 -23.46 -2.16 15.04
C LEU A 388 -24.86 -2.13 14.42
N ILE A 389 -25.57 -3.24 14.60
CA ILE A 389 -26.95 -3.42 14.15
C ILE A 389 -27.86 -3.45 15.39
N PRO A 390 -28.42 -2.31 15.81
CA PRO A 390 -29.31 -2.24 16.97
C PRO A 390 -30.61 -2.98 16.69
N ALA A 391 -31.10 -3.74 17.68
CA ALA A 391 -32.32 -4.52 17.59
C ALA A 391 -33.58 -3.68 17.86
N ASN A 392 -33.46 -2.57 18.59
CA ASN A 392 -34.59 -1.69 18.96
C ASN A 392 -34.16 -0.21 18.97
N ASP A 393 -35.13 0.68 19.14
CA ASP A 393 -34.91 2.14 19.10
C ASP A 393 -34.06 2.65 20.26
N LYS A 394 -34.13 2.03 21.45
CA LYS A 394 -33.25 2.39 22.57
C LYS A 394 -31.80 2.14 22.24
N GLN A 395 -31.48 0.97 21.67
CA GLN A 395 -30.12 0.62 21.22
C GLN A 395 -29.68 1.53 20.04
N ARG A 396 -30.57 1.82 19.09
CA ARG A 396 -30.30 2.74 17.97
C ARG A 396 -29.95 4.13 18.48
N ASN A 397 -30.71 4.64 19.44
CA ASN A 397 -30.43 5.94 20.05
C ASN A 397 -29.09 5.93 20.80
N ALA A 398 -28.78 4.86 21.56
CA ALA A 398 -27.49 4.71 22.24
C ALA A 398 -26.31 4.73 21.27
N VAL A 399 -26.39 4.02 20.12
CA VAL A 399 -25.37 4.04 19.06
C VAL A 399 -25.22 5.44 18.49
N ASN A 400 -26.31 6.13 18.20
CA ASN A 400 -26.27 7.50 17.66
C ASN A 400 -25.66 8.50 18.65
N ILE A 401 -25.95 8.37 19.94
CA ILE A 401 -25.33 9.19 20.99
C ILE A 401 -23.82 8.92 21.03
N ALA A 402 -23.40 7.66 21.07
CA ALA A 402 -22.00 7.29 21.11
C ALA A 402 -21.23 7.84 19.89
N ARG A 403 -21.80 7.71 18.68
CA ARG A 403 -21.21 8.25 17.46
C ARG A 403 -21.09 9.78 17.49
N ARG A 404 -22.14 10.50 17.97
CA ARG A 404 -22.07 11.95 18.13
C ARG A 404 -20.97 12.38 19.10
N MET A 405 -20.79 11.65 20.21
CA MET A 405 -19.73 11.91 21.18
C MET A 405 -18.34 11.64 20.61
N ILE A 406 -18.15 10.57 19.82
CA ILE A 406 -16.90 10.29 19.12
C ILE A 406 -16.58 11.44 18.14
N TRP A 407 -17.55 11.90 17.36
CA TRP A 407 -17.36 12.99 16.39
C TRP A 407 -17.07 14.32 17.06
N TRP A 408 -17.77 14.61 18.15
CA TRP A 408 -17.50 15.81 18.95
C TRP A 408 -16.08 15.77 19.49
N PHE A 409 -15.65 14.65 20.06
CA PHE A 409 -14.31 14.50 20.61
C PHE A 409 -13.23 14.58 19.52
N TYR A 410 -13.49 13.98 18.36
CA TYR A 410 -12.63 14.09 17.18
C TYR A 410 -12.46 15.56 16.73
N GLY A 411 -13.50 16.36 16.73
CA GLY A 411 -13.44 17.80 16.47
C GLY A 411 -12.53 18.52 17.46
N ARG A 412 -12.69 18.21 18.76
CA ARG A 412 -11.81 18.77 19.82
C ARG A 412 -10.34 18.40 19.65
N LEU A 413 -10.02 17.22 19.16
CA LEU A 413 -8.65 16.84 18.83
C LEU A 413 -8.13 17.60 17.60
N LYS A 414 -8.96 17.89 16.60
CA LYS A 414 -8.57 18.75 15.46
C LYS A 414 -8.24 20.18 15.94
N ASP A 415 -9.07 20.74 16.80
CA ASP A 415 -8.83 22.07 17.39
C ASP A 415 -7.54 22.08 18.23
N TYR A 416 -7.29 21.00 18.98
CA TYR A 416 -6.06 20.84 19.76
C TYR A 416 -4.82 20.86 18.87
N LYS A 417 -4.85 20.19 17.72
CA LYS A 417 -3.72 20.15 16.77
C LYS A 417 -3.33 21.54 16.26
N LEU A 418 -4.29 22.45 16.13
CA LEU A 418 -4.02 23.83 15.70
C LEU A 418 -3.34 24.64 16.80
N PHE A 419 -3.74 24.45 18.07
CA PHE A 419 -3.23 25.20 19.21
C PHE A 419 -2.97 24.26 20.41
N PRO A 420 -1.89 23.44 20.37
CA PRO A 420 -1.57 22.49 21.43
C PRO A 420 -1.21 23.23 22.73
N SER A 421 -1.68 22.71 23.87
CA SER A 421 -1.23 23.17 25.18
C SER A 421 -1.38 22.08 26.25
N PRO A 422 -0.51 22.05 27.29
CA PRO A 422 -0.59 21.04 28.36
C PRO A 422 -1.93 21.02 29.09
N GLY A 423 -2.52 22.18 29.35
CA GLY A 423 -3.83 22.30 29.99
C GLY A 423 -4.96 21.70 29.17
N LYS A 424 -4.99 21.99 27.85
CA LYS A 424 -5.95 21.38 26.92
C LYS A 424 -5.77 19.87 26.84
N ALA A 425 -4.51 19.38 26.79
CA ALA A 425 -4.21 17.95 26.76
C ALA A 425 -4.75 17.23 28.01
N LYS A 426 -4.52 17.79 29.21
CA LYS A 426 -5.05 17.26 30.47
C LYS A 426 -6.58 17.20 30.46
N THR A 427 -7.23 18.27 30.00
CA THR A 427 -8.69 18.34 29.88
C THR A 427 -9.22 17.29 28.92
N LEU A 428 -8.60 17.12 27.74
CA LEU A 428 -9.01 16.12 26.75
C LEU A 428 -8.82 14.69 27.26
N ARG A 429 -7.75 14.38 27.98
CA ARG A 429 -7.56 13.07 28.63
C ARG A 429 -8.68 12.76 29.64
N ALA A 430 -9.09 13.75 30.45
CA ALA A 430 -10.17 13.61 31.40
C ALA A 430 -11.53 13.43 30.69
N GLN A 431 -11.81 14.22 29.67
CA GLN A 431 -13.02 14.11 28.84
C GLN A 431 -13.12 12.74 28.16
N PHE A 432 -12.02 12.24 27.56
CA PHE A 432 -11.96 10.91 26.96
C PHE A 432 -12.35 9.83 27.96
N SER A 433 -11.75 9.85 29.15
CA SER A 433 -12.06 8.87 30.20
C SER A 433 -13.52 8.97 30.66
N ARG A 434 -14.09 10.18 30.75
CA ARG A 434 -15.50 10.39 31.10
C ARG A 434 -16.46 9.79 30.08
N ILE A 435 -16.12 9.93 28.78
CA ILE A 435 -16.96 9.43 27.67
C ILE A 435 -16.89 7.91 27.57
N PHE A 436 -15.66 7.34 27.56
CA PHE A 436 -15.46 5.96 27.14
C PHE A 436 -15.32 4.96 28.30
N LYS A 437 -15.01 5.40 29.54
CA LYS A 437 -14.87 4.51 30.69
C LYS A 437 -16.21 3.96 31.18
N ARG A 438 -17.30 4.71 31.06
CA ARG A 438 -18.63 4.38 31.58
C ARG A 438 -19.52 3.71 30.53
N GLY A 439 -19.19 2.50 30.09
CA GLY A 439 -20.07 1.73 29.20
C GLY A 439 -21.33 1.22 29.92
N ARG A 440 -22.36 2.02 30.01
CA ARG A 440 -23.71 1.67 30.50
C ARG A 440 -24.78 2.24 29.58
N SER A 441 -24.71 1.86 28.31
CA SER A 441 -25.66 2.32 27.27
C SER A 441 -26.96 1.49 27.27
N GLY A 442 -27.00 0.38 28.01
CA GLY A 442 -28.07 -0.63 27.92
C GLY A 442 -27.94 -1.51 26.67
N TYR A 443 -26.85 -1.40 25.93
CA TYR A 443 -26.51 -2.24 24.79
C TYR A 443 -25.10 -2.85 24.98
N SER A 444 -25.04 -4.09 25.43
CA SER A 444 -23.81 -4.77 25.87
C SER A 444 -22.70 -4.77 24.81
N THR A 445 -23.04 -4.95 23.54
CA THR A 445 -22.09 -4.92 22.42
C THR A 445 -21.49 -3.52 22.24
N LEU A 446 -22.29 -2.46 22.33
CA LEU A 446 -21.80 -1.08 22.31
C LEU A 446 -20.89 -0.80 23.51
N ASP A 447 -21.31 -1.24 24.71
CA ASP A 447 -20.52 -1.07 25.92
C ASP A 447 -19.17 -1.79 25.84
N GLY A 448 -19.13 -2.96 25.21
CA GLY A 448 -17.90 -3.69 24.90
C GLY A 448 -16.97 -2.90 23.98
N LEU A 449 -17.49 -2.28 22.91
CA LEU A 449 -16.72 -1.44 21.99
C LEU A 449 -16.21 -0.15 22.67
N LEU A 450 -17.03 0.52 23.48
CA LEU A 450 -16.59 1.71 24.21
C LEU A 450 -15.46 1.38 25.20
N ARG A 451 -15.54 0.24 25.89
CA ARG A 451 -14.46 -0.26 26.76
C ARG A 451 -13.19 -0.60 25.96
N ARG A 452 -13.33 -1.15 24.74
CA ARG A 452 -12.19 -1.36 23.84
C ARG A 452 -11.54 -0.04 23.43
N ILE A 453 -12.32 0.97 23.02
CA ILE A 453 -11.83 2.31 22.73
C ILE A 453 -11.10 2.90 23.94
N HIS A 454 -11.65 2.76 25.15
CA HIS A 454 -10.99 3.22 26.37
C HIS A 454 -9.68 2.49 26.68
N ARG A 455 -9.60 1.19 26.40
CA ARG A 455 -8.37 0.39 26.57
C ARG A 455 -7.23 0.90 25.66
N HIS A 456 -7.57 1.36 24.47
CA HIS A 456 -6.62 1.93 23.49
C HIS A 456 -6.42 3.44 23.66
N LYS A 457 -6.64 3.95 24.86
CA LYS A 457 -6.55 5.36 25.18
C LYS A 457 -5.22 5.98 24.77
N ASP A 458 -4.10 5.32 25.05
CA ASP A 458 -2.77 5.88 24.82
C ASP A 458 -2.47 5.98 23.33
N GLU A 459 -2.88 4.99 22.53
CA GLU A 459 -2.74 5.00 21.07
C GLU A 459 -3.68 6.03 20.39
N LEU A 460 -4.92 6.17 20.88
CA LEU A 460 -5.89 7.13 20.35
C LEU A 460 -5.57 8.58 20.75
N LEU A 461 -4.94 8.78 21.89
CA LEU A 461 -4.56 10.09 22.42
C LEU A 461 -3.09 10.45 22.22
N LEU A 462 -2.32 9.64 21.47
CA LEU A 462 -0.92 9.96 21.17
C LEU A 462 -0.76 11.32 20.47
N VAL A 463 -1.76 11.77 19.75
CA VAL A 463 -1.83 13.12 19.15
C VAL A 463 -1.70 14.25 20.18
N LEU A 464 -2.00 14.00 21.46
CA LEU A 464 -1.82 15.00 22.53
C LEU A 464 -0.35 15.19 22.91
N GLU A 465 0.51 14.24 22.59
CA GLU A 465 1.98 14.30 22.74
C GLU A 465 2.66 14.63 21.42
N ARG A 466 2.06 14.15 20.30
CA ARG A 466 2.55 14.29 18.94
C ARG A 466 1.47 14.96 18.07
N PRO A 467 1.28 16.28 18.19
CA PRO A 467 0.27 17.00 17.40
C PRO A 467 0.50 16.97 15.89
N ASP A 468 1.70 16.60 15.46
CA ASP A 468 2.11 16.42 14.07
C ASP A 468 1.46 15.20 13.38
N ILE A 469 1.06 14.16 14.14
CA ILE A 469 0.46 12.95 13.54
C ILE A 469 -1.00 13.17 13.10
N PRO A 470 -1.47 12.46 12.05
CA PRO A 470 -2.87 12.53 11.64
C PRO A 470 -3.80 11.76 12.60
N LEU A 471 -5.06 12.16 12.65
CA LEU A 471 -6.12 11.46 13.39
C LEU A 471 -6.75 10.31 12.59
N ASN A 472 -6.42 10.18 11.33
CA ASN A 472 -7.01 9.19 10.41
C ASN A 472 -6.00 8.69 9.37
N THR A 473 -6.35 7.62 8.69
CA THR A 473 -5.56 6.97 7.63
C THR A 473 -6.22 7.12 6.25
N ASN A 474 -6.95 8.20 5.98
CA ASN A 474 -7.65 8.41 4.71
C ASN A 474 -6.70 8.37 3.50
N GLY A 475 -5.47 8.84 3.67
CA GLY A 475 -4.43 8.76 2.62
C GLY A 475 -4.15 7.31 2.21
N SER A 476 -3.96 6.44 3.19
CA SER A 476 -3.74 4.99 2.97
C SER A 476 -4.96 4.32 2.34
N GLU A 477 -6.17 4.65 2.79
CA GLU A 477 -7.40 4.11 2.17
C GLU A 477 -7.50 4.48 0.69
N ASN A 478 -7.16 5.71 0.31
CA ASN A 478 -7.17 6.15 -1.09
C ASN A 478 -6.10 5.43 -1.93
N ASP A 479 -4.95 5.14 -1.34
CA ASP A 479 -3.90 4.37 -2.00
C ASP A 479 -4.30 2.90 -2.19
N ILE A 480 -4.84 2.29 -1.16
CA ILE A 480 -5.39 0.93 -1.21
C ILE A 480 -6.51 0.82 -2.26
N ARG A 481 -7.39 1.81 -2.38
CA ARG A 481 -8.42 1.83 -3.44
C ARG A 481 -7.81 1.73 -4.83
N ALA A 482 -6.73 2.44 -5.11
CA ALA A 482 -6.06 2.35 -6.42
C ALA A 482 -5.48 0.95 -6.66
N PHE A 483 -4.88 0.32 -5.64
CA PHE A 483 -4.43 -1.06 -5.71
C PHE A 483 -5.59 -2.04 -5.95
N VAL A 484 -6.70 -1.88 -5.23
CA VAL A 484 -7.91 -2.69 -5.39
C VAL A 484 -8.50 -2.51 -6.79
N THR A 485 -8.51 -1.29 -7.34
CA THR A 485 -8.96 -1.03 -8.71
C THR A 485 -8.08 -1.79 -9.72
N LYS A 486 -6.74 -1.69 -9.58
CA LYS A 486 -5.80 -2.45 -10.43
C LYS A 486 -6.07 -3.96 -10.36
N ARG A 487 -6.26 -4.50 -9.15
CA ARG A 487 -6.60 -5.92 -8.94
C ARG A 487 -7.91 -6.31 -9.61
N LYS A 488 -8.94 -5.47 -9.53
CA LYS A 488 -10.24 -5.74 -10.18
C LYS A 488 -10.15 -5.73 -11.71
N ILE A 489 -9.29 -4.89 -12.27
CA ILE A 489 -9.10 -4.75 -13.71
C ILE A 489 -8.24 -5.90 -14.27
N SER A 490 -7.14 -6.23 -13.60
CA SER A 490 -6.12 -7.15 -14.11
C SER A 490 -6.04 -8.51 -13.41
N GLY A 491 -6.90 -8.75 -12.39
CA GLY A 491 -6.84 -9.98 -11.59
C GLY A 491 -5.63 -10.03 -10.67
N GLY A 492 -4.98 -11.19 -10.59
CA GLY A 492 -3.75 -11.39 -9.83
C GLY A 492 -2.49 -11.17 -10.66
N THR A 493 -1.36 -11.45 -10.04
CA THR A 493 -0.05 -11.57 -10.71
C THR A 493 0.38 -13.03 -10.73
N VAL A 494 1.19 -13.42 -11.71
CA VAL A 494 1.65 -14.81 -11.88
C VAL A 494 3.12 -14.96 -11.48
N SER A 495 4.03 -14.14 -12.05
CA SER A 495 5.46 -14.18 -11.75
C SER A 495 5.84 -13.22 -10.63
N GLU A 496 6.93 -13.53 -9.91
CA GLU A 496 7.49 -12.68 -8.86
C GLU A 496 7.88 -11.30 -9.39
N ASN A 497 8.62 -11.24 -10.52
CA ASN A 497 8.99 -9.97 -11.14
C ASN A 497 7.75 -9.15 -11.55
N GLY A 498 6.68 -9.80 -12.03
CA GLY A 498 5.42 -9.11 -12.37
C GLY A 498 4.69 -8.57 -11.13
N ARG A 499 4.75 -9.28 -10.00
CA ARG A 499 4.22 -8.83 -8.73
C ARG A 499 4.98 -7.61 -8.22
N GLU A 500 6.28 -7.71 -8.21
CA GLU A 500 7.16 -6.67 -7.72
C GLU A 500 7.11 -5.42 -8.61
N ALA A 501 7.16 -5.58 -9.94
CA ALA A 501 7.00 -4.47 -10.88
C ALA A 501 5.69 -3.72 -10.68
N ARG A 502 4.58 -4.44 -10.43
CA ARG A 502 3.28 -3.82 -10.12
C ARG A 502 3.37 -2.98 -8.84
N ASP A 503 3.91 -3.54 -7.76
CA ASP A 503 3.98 -2.89 -6.45
C ASP A 503 4.89 -1.66 -6.50
N VAL A 504 6.10 -1.80 -7.04
CA VAL A 504 7.09 -0.73 -7.20
C VAL A 504 6.57 0.41 -8.08
N MET A 505 6.09 0.08 -9.29
CA MET A 505 5.67 1.11 -10.25
C MET A 505 4.42 1.86 -9.78
N LEU A 506 3.49 1.18 -9.10
CA LEU A 506 2.33 1.86 -8.49
C LEU A 506 2.78 2.80 -7.36
N GLY A 507 3.71 2.38 -6.52
CA GLY A 507 4.30 3.18 -5.44
C GLY A 507 4.98 4.43 -5.99
N LEU A 508 5.90 4.28 -6.94
CA LEU A 508 6.62 5.39 -7.57
C LEU A 508 5.68 6.36 -8.28
N SER A 509 4.70 5.86 -9.04
CA SER A 509 3.70 6.70 -9.72
C SER A 509 2.91 7.58 -8.75
N LYS A 510 2.49 7.01 -7.61
CA LYS A 510 1.77 7.77 -6.58
C LYS A 510 2.68 8.72 -5.81
N THR A 511 3.91 8.32 -5.54
CA THR A 511 4.92 9.18 -4.90
C THR A 511 5.22 10.39 -5.76
N CYS A 512 5.45 10.22 -7.06
CA CYS A 512 5.60 11.33 -8.01
C CYS A 512 4.41 12.31 -7.93
N ARG A 513 3.18 11.79 -7.93
CA ARG A 513 1.97 12.64 -7.82
C ARG A 513 1.93 13.43 -6.52
N ARG A 514 2.32 12.85 -5.39
CA ARG A 514 2.39 13.52 -4.08
C ARG A 514 3.45 14.61 -4.06
N LEU A 515 4.57 14.37 -4.69
CA LEU A 515 5.67 15.31 -4.82
C LEU A 515 5.44 16.35 -5.94
N LYS A 516 4.30 16.30 -6.66
CA LYS A 516 3.99 17.15 -7.81
C LYS A 516 5.00 17.00 -8.96
N VAL A 517 5.63 15.83 -9.06
CA VAL A 517 6.53 15.45 -10.15
C VAL A 517 5.74 14.72 -11.22
N SER A 518 6.00 15.04 -12.49
CA SER A 518 5.45 14.27 -13.60
C SER A 518 6.02 12.87 -13.62
N PHE A 519 5.17 11.86 -13.46
CA PHE A 519 5.61 10.45 -13.52
C PHE A 519 6.15 10.09 -14.91
N TYR A 520 5.61 10.69 -15.95
CA TYR A 520 6.08 10.51 -17.31
C TYR A 520 7.51 11.03 -17.49
N ASP A 521 7.83 12.23 -16.97
CA ASP A 521 9.17 12.80 -17.02
C ASP A 521 10.15 12.06 -16.11
N PHE A 522 9.69 11.62 -14.91
CA PHE A 522 10.45 10.75 -14.03
C PHE A 522 10.91 9.48 -14.77
N LEU A 523 9.98 8.78 -15.44
CA LEU A 523 10.32 7.61 -16.24
C LEU A 523 11.28 7.96 -17.38
N GLY A 524 11.08 9.10 -18.04
CA GLY A 524 11.97 9.57 -19.10
C GLY A 524 13.41 9.71 -18.62
N ASP A 525 13.62 10.39 -17.50
CA ASP A 525 14.95 10.58 -16.92
C ASP A 525 15.60 9.25 -16.51
N ARG A 526 14.86 8.36 -15.82
CA ARG A 526 15.39 7.04 -15.39
C ARG A 526 15.65 6.07 -16.56
N LEU A 527 15.00 6.28 -17.69
CA LEU A 527 15.21 5.51 -18.92
C LEU A 527 16.29 6.13 -19.83
N GLY A 528 16.86 7.27 -19.46
CA GLY A 528 17.89 7.96 -20.24
C GLY A 528 17.33 8.69 -21.47
N ILE A 529 16.04 9.05 -21.47
CA ILE A 529 15.41 9.84 -22.52
C ILE A 529 15.77 11.31 -22.31
N PRO A 530 16.21 12.05 -23.33
CA PRO A 530 16.43 13.48 -23.22
C PRO A 530 15.19 14.22 -22.72
N GLY A 531 15.36 15.12 -21.76
CA GLY A 531 14.26 15.87 -21.15
C GLY A 531 14.61 16.40 -19.76
N PRO A 532 13.60 16.76 -18.96
CA PRO A 532 13.81 17.28 -17.60
C PRO A 532 14.56 16.29 -16.72
N LYS A 533 15.54 16.78 -15.98
CA LYS A 533 16.23 16.01 -14.94
C LYS A 533 15.41 16.01 -13.65
N ILE A 534 15.11 14.83 -13.16
CA ILE A 534 14.30 14.63 -11.95
C ILE A 534 15.21 14.21 -10.80
N PRO A 535 15.28 14.97 -9.72
CA PRO A 535 16.02 14.59 -8.52
C PRO A 535 15.59 13.22 -7.98
N SER A 536 16.42 12.60 -7.14
CA SER A 536 16.05 11.39 -6.42
C SER A 536 14.74 11.62 -5.65
N LEU A 537 13.74 10.74 -5.85
CA LEU A 537 12.47 10.84 -5.12
C LEU A 537 12.69 10.72 -3.61
N ALA A 538 13.66 9.92 -3.16
CA ALA A 538 14.03 9.82 -1.76
C ALA A 538 14.54 11.15 -1.21
N GLY A 539 15.37 11.88 -1.96
CA GLY A 539 15.82 13.23 -1.59
C GLY A 539 14.65 14.21 -1.48
N LEU A 540 13.72 14.15 -2.43
CA LEU A 540 12.50 14.97 -2.37
C LEU A 540 11.62 14.59 -1.18
N VAL A 541 11.49 13.30 -0.82
CA VAL A 541 10.71 12.85 0.35
C VAL A 541 11.34 13.33 1.65
N ALA A 542 12.66 13.31 1.76
CA ALA A 542 13.40 13.73 2.96
C ALA A 542 13.48 15.25 3.12
N ALA A 543 13.30 16.03 2.05
CA ALA A 543 13.36 17.48 2.12
C ALA A 543 12.28 18.05 3.07
N PRO A 544 12.57 19.08 3.87
CA PRO A 544 11.56 19.78 4.65
C PRO A 544 10.46 20.37 3.76
N GLU A 545 9.25 20.55 4.34
CA GLU A 545 8.11 21.20 3.64
C GLU A 545 8.32 22.69 3.44
#